data_de7a64f22098a172c73a9c79bd676f33
#
_entry.id   de7a64f22098a172c73a9c79bd676f33
#
_cell.length_a   1.000
_cell.length_b   1.000
_cell.length_c   1.000
_cell.angle_alpha   90.00
_cell.angle_beta   90.00
_cell.angle_gamma   90.00
#
_symmetry.space_group_name_H-M   'P 1'
#
loop_
_entity.id
_entity.type
_entity.pdbx_description
1 polymer ?
#
loop_
_entity_poly.entity_id
_entity_poly.type
_entity_poly.pdbx_seq_one_letter_code
_entity_poly.pdbx_strand_id
1 'polypeptide(L)'
;MSHPWYAQYPKEVNQTIDVNEYSSVMDVLEKSLKKWGDMTAYVNMDKSLTFKQVDELSRHFAAYLQNECGVKKGDRVAIQMPNCLQYPVIMFGAVRAG
;
A
#
# COMPACT_ATOMS: atom_id res chain seq x y z
N MET A 1 -17.91 16.89 -22.06
CA MET A 1 -17.18 16.55 -23.29
C MET A 1 -16.79 15.08 -23.26
N SER A 2 -17.16 14.31 -24.27
CA SER A 2 -16.71 12.91 -24.36
C SER A 2 -15.32 12.83 -24.99
N HIS A 3 -14.52 11.89 -24.51
CA HIS A 3 -13.19 11.65 -25.05
C HIS A 3 -13.20 10.41 -25.94
N PRO A 4 -12.48 10.41 -27.06
CA PRO A 4 -12.52 9.30 -28.02
C PRO A 4 -12.03 7.97 -27.43
N TRP A 5 -11.18 8.00 -26.41
CA TRP A 5 -10.68 6.78 -25.75
C TRP A 5 -11.69 6.10 -24.84
N TYR A 6 -12.78 6.75 -24.43
CA TYR A 6 -13.79 6.13 -23.57
C TYR A 6 -14.45 4.91 -24.22
N ALA A 7 -14.55 4.89 -25.54
CA ALA A 7 -15.07 3.74 -26.26
C ALA A 7 -14.21 2.48 -26.12
N GLN A 8 -12.93 2.64 -25.73
CA GLN A 8 -11.98 1.54 -25.52
C GLN A 8 -11.96 1.02 -24.09
N TYR A 9 -12.65 1.69 -23.18
CA TYR A 9 -12.67 1.27 -21.77
C TYR A 9 -13.51 -0.01 -21.61
N PRO A 10 -13.02 -1.02 -20.88
CA PRO A 10 -13.86 -2.13 -20.44
C PRO A 10 -15.05 -1.61 -19.63
N LYS A 11 -16.16 -2.36 -19.68
CA LYS A 11 -17.40 -1.94 -18.99
C LYS A 11 -17.22 -1.79 -17.47
N GLU A 12 -16.27 -2.53 -16.89
CA GLU A 12 -15.97 -2.55 -15.47
C GLU A 12 -15.10 -1.36 -15.02
N VAL A 13 -14.55 -0.61 -15.98
CA VAL A 13 -13.68 0.53 -15.71
C VAL A 13 -14.46 1.82 -15.85
N ASN A 14 -14.50 2.60 -14.76
CA ASN A 14 -15.13 3.91 -14.77
C ASN A 14 -14.35 4.88 -15.66
N GLN A 15 -15.05 5.77 -16.32
CA GLN A 15 -14.44 6.81 -17.17
C GLN A 15 -13.70 7.87 -16.37
N THR A 16 -14.10 8.06 -15.12
CA THR A 16 -13.50 9.03 -14.18
C THR A 16 -13.28 8.36 -12.84
N ILE A 17 -12.34 8.89 -12.07
CA ILE A 17 -12.09 8.44 -10.69
C ILE A 17 -12.80 9.39 -9.73
N ASP A 18 -13.31 8.84 -8.63
CA ASP A 18 -13.80 9.64 -7.51
C ASP A 18 -12.62 9.96 -6.58
N VAL A 19 -12.17 11.20 -6.62
CA VAL A 19 -11.03 11.66 -5.81
C VAL A 19 -11.32 11.66 -4.31
N ASN A 20 -12.58 11.52 -3.92
CA ASN A 20 -13.01 11.49 -2.52
C ASN A 20 -13.29 10.07 -1.99
N GLU A 21 -13.09 9.03 -2.82
CA GLU A 21 -13.34 7.64 -2.44
C GLU A 21 -12.49 7.22 -1.24
N TYR A 22 -11.24 7.71 -1.19
CA TYR A 22 -10.30 7.44 -0.09
C TYR A 22 -9.76 8.74 0.49
N SER A 23 -9.62 8.80 1.81
CA SER A 23 -9.13 9.98 2.50
C SER A 23 -7.59 10.12 2.48
N SER A 24 -6.88 9.01 2.26
CA SER A 24 -5.42 8.97 2.28
C SER A 24 -4.91 7.67 1.67
N VAL A 25 -3.59 7.58 1.45
CA VAL A 25 -2.91 6.33 1.07
C VAL A 25 -3.12 5.27 2.14
N MET A 26 -3.09 5.65 3.42
CA MET A 26 -3.37 4.73 4.52
C MET A 26 -4.80 4.20 4.49
N ASP A 27 -5.76 5.02 4.12
CA ASP A 27 -7.16 4.59 3.99
C ASP A 27 -7.32 3.52 2.89
N VAL A 28 -6.68 3.72 1.74
CA VAL A 28 -6.62 2.71 0.66
C VAL A 28 -6.04 1.39 1.19
N LEU A 29 -4.90 1.48 1.87
CA LEU A 29 -4.20 0.31 2.41
C LEU A 29 -5.07 -0.43 3.42
N GLU A 30 -5.60 0.26 4.42
CA GLU A 30 -6.42 -0.34 5.48
C GLU A 30 -7.66 -1.04 4.93
N LYS A 31 -8.37 -0.40 4.01
CA LYS A 31 -9.55 -1.01 3.37
C LYS A 31 -9.19 -2.24 2.54
N SER A 32 -8.09 -2.19 1.81
CA SER A 32 -7.63 -3.31 0.99
C SER A 32 -7.16 -4.49 1.84
N LEU A 33 -6.38 -4.22 2.88
CA LEU A 33 -5.88 -5.26 3.79
C LEU A 33 -7.02 -5.95 4.53
N LYS A 34 -8.04 -5.20 4.93
CA LYS A 34 -9.23 -5.75 5.58
C LYS A 34 -10.08 -6.60 4.63
N LYS A 35 -10.27 -6.12 3.38
CA LYS A 35 -11.12 -6.78 2.38
C LYS A 35 -10.51 -8.08 1.85
N TRP A 36 -9.19 -8.11 1.65
CA TRP A 36 -8.49 -9.20 0.98
C TRP A 36 -7.43 -9.88 1.84
N GLY A 37 -7.58 -9.85 3.17
CA GLY A 37 -6.58 -10.30 4.13
C GLY A 37 -5.93 -11.64 3.85
N ASP A 38 -6.71 -12.64 3.47
CA ASP A 38 -6.22 -14.01 3.23
C ASP A 38 -5.68 -14.25 1.80
N MET A 39 -5.85 -13.26 0.91
CA MET A 39 -5.33 -13.38 -0.45
C MET A 39 -3.84 -13.08 -0.51
N THR A 40 -3.14 -13.71 -1.46
CA THR A 40 -1.75 -13.40 -1.76
C THR A 40 -1.63 -11.97 -2.30
N ALA A 41 -0.80 -11.16 -1.65
CA ALA A 41 -0.55 -9.79 -2.05
C ALA A 41 0.69 -9.67 -2.93
N TYR A 42 1.79 -10.34 -2.56
CA TYR A 42 3.08 -10.24 -3.24
C TYR A 42 3.75 -11.60 -3.34
N VAL A 43 4.41 -11.84 -4.46
CA VAL A 43 5.20 -13.06 -4.72
C VAL A 43 6.59 -12.64 -5.21
N ASN A 44 7.62 -13.25 -4.65
CA ASN A 44 9.01 -13.06 -5.09
C ASN A 44 9.84 -14.30 -4.75
N MET A 45 10.58 -14.84 -5.73
CA MET A 45 11.48 -15.97 -5.57
C MET A 45 10.82 -17.18 -4.83
N ASP A 46 9.65 -17.59 -5.30
CA ASP A 46 8.83 -18.69 -4.76
C ASP A 46 8.34 -18.51 -3.31
N LYS A 47 8.45 -17.29 -2.78
CA LYS A 47 7.87 -16.90 -1.50
C LYS A 47 6.73 -15.93 -1.73
N SER A 48 5.76 -15.95 -0.86
CA SER A 48 4.60 -15.06 -0.94
C SER A 48 4.27 -14.43 0.41
N LEU A 49 3.61 -13.27 0.34
CA LEU A 49 2.99 -12.61 1.49
C LEU A 49 1.52 -12.40 1.20
N THR A 50 0.66 -12.73 2.16
CA THR A 50 -0.76 -12.36 2.12
C THR A 50 -0.94 -10.89 2.49
N PHE A 51 -2.10 -10.31 2.16
CA PHE A 51 -2.43 -8.95 2.60
C PHE A 51 -2.38 -8.83 4.13
N LYS A 52 -2.86 -9.83 4.85
CA LYS A 52 -2.79 -9.87 6.32
C LYS A 52 -1.36 -9.84 6.84
N GLN A 53 -0.45 -10.60 6.23
CA GLN A 53 0.96 -10.59 6.60
C GLN A 53 1.61 -9.23 6.32
N VAL A 54 1.29 -8.61 5.19
CA VAL A 54 1.76 -7.24 4.89
C VAL A 54 1.25 -6.25 5.94
N ASP A 55 -0.01 -6.38 6.35
CA ASP A 55 -0.59 -5.56 7.42
C ASP A 55 0.21 -5.68 8.72
N GLU A 56 0.38 -6.91 9.20
CA GLU A 56 1.09 -7.17 10.47
C GLU A 56 2.54 -6.68 10.41
N LEU A 57 3.29 -7.05 9.37
CA LEU A 57 4.70 -6.69 9.23
C LEU A 57 4.88 -5.18 9.08
N SER A 58 4.02 -4.51 8.31
CA SER A 58 4.09 -3.05 8.15
C SER A 58 3.77 -2.31 9.46
N ARG A 59 2.86 -2.84 10.28
CA ARG A 59 2.60 -2.29 11.63
C ARG A 59 3.80 -2.42 12.55
N HIS A 60 4.46 -3.57 12.55
CA HIS A 60 5.67 -3.79 13.33
C HIS A 60 6.79 -2.85 12.90
N PHE A 61 6.97 -2.66 11.59
CA PHE A 61 7.99 -1.74 11.08
C PHE A 61 7.68 -0.28 11.42
N ALA A 62 6.41 0.13 11.33
CA ALA A 62 5.99 1.46 11.74
C ALA A 62 6.28 1.71 13.23
N ALA A 63 5.97 0.74 14.08
CA ALA A 63 6.27 0.82 15.52
C ALA A 63 7.78 0.95 15.77
N TYR A 64 8.60 0.20 15.05
CA TYR A 64 10.05 0.30 15.10
C TYR A 64 10.53 1.71 14.74
N LEU A 65 10.04 2.27 13.63
CA LEU A 65 10.40 3.62 13.19
C LEU A 65 10.04 4.67 14.25
N GLN A 66 8.85 4.56 14.83
CA GLN A 66 8.37 5.53 15.82
C GLN A 66 9.08 5.40 17.19
N ASN A 67 9.28 4.17 17.68
CA ASN A 67 9.74 3.92 19.03
C ASN A 67 11.26 3.84 19.14
N GLU A 68 11.93 3.22 18.15
CA GLU A 68 13.39 3.02 18.19
C GLU A 68 14.14 4.10 17.41
N CYS A 69 13.59 4.52 16.26
CA CYS A 69 14.24 5.52 15.40
C CYS A 69 13.76 6.95 15.69
N GLY A 70 12.69 7.12 16.45
CA GLY A 70 12.16 8.44 16.79
C GLY A 70 11.56 9.19 15.60
N VAL A 71 11.16 8.47 14.54
CA VAL A 71 10.56 9.07 13.34
C VAL A 71 9.21 9.67 13.67
N LYS A 72 8.99 10.89 13.22
CA LYS A 72 7.76 11.67 13.42
C LYS A 72 7.08 11.95 12.09
N LYS A 73 5.82 12.32 12.16
CA LYS A 73 5.06 12.73 10.97
C LYS A 73 5.80 13.81 10.18
N GLY A 74 5.95 13.60 8.89
CA GLY A 74 6.64 14.51 7.99
C GLY A 74 8.14 14.23 7.82
N ASP A 75 8.72 13.34 8.62
CA ASP A 75 10.10 12.91 8.43
C ASP A 75 10.24 12.10 7.13
N ARG A 76 11.44 12.15 6.56
CA ARG A 76 11.75 11.45 5.33
C ARG A 76 12.43 10.13 5.61
N VAL A 77 11.93 9.07 5.00
CA VAL A 77 12.53 7.73 5.06
C VAL A 77 13.00 7.35 3.66
N ALA A 78 14.29 7.06 3.53
CA ALA A 78 14.86 6.57 2.27
C ALA A 78 14.85 5.05 2.25
N ILE A 79 14.35 4.46 1.15
CA ILE A 79 14.33 3.02 0.95
C ILE A 79 15.23 2.70 -0.24
N GLN A 80 16.30 1.94 0.01
CA GLN A 80 17.24 1.52 -1.03
C GLN A 80 17.31 0.01 -1.06
N MET A 81 16.46 -0.60 -1.89
CA MET A 81 16.44 -2.05 -2.08
C MET A 81 15.78 -2.40 -3.42
N PRO A 82 16.07 -3.58 -4.01
CA PRO A 82 15.39 -4.05 -5.21
C PRO A 82 13.93 -4.41 -4.92
N ASN A 83 13.20 -4.79 -5.96
CA ASN A 83 11.85 -5.32 -5.82
C ASN A 83 11.90 -6.70 -5.13
N CYS A 84 11.61 -6.71 -3.85
CA CYS A 84 11.56 -7.91 -3.00
C CYS A 84 10.37 -7.82 -2.05
N LEU A 85 10.10 -8.91 -1.32
CA LEU A 85 8.94 -8.96 -0.41
C LEU A 85 9.01 -7.93 0.72
N GLN A 86 10.23 -7.55 1.13
CA GLN A 86 10.44 -6.56 2.19
C GLN A 86 10.06 -5.14 1.77
N TYR A 87 10.13 -4.83 0.47
CA TYR A 87 9.89 -3.48 -0.03
C TYR A 87 8.49 -2.94 0.33
N PRO A 88 7.38 -3.64 0.00
CA PRO A 88 6.05 -3.14 0.36
C PRO A 88 5.83 -3.04 1.87
N VAL A 89 6.41 -3.94 2.65
CA VAL A 89 6.35 -3.92 4.11
C VAL A 89 6.97 -2.63 4.65
N ILE A 90 8.16 -2.29 4.19
CA ILE A 90 8.90 -1.09 4.62
C ILE A 90 8.20 0.18 4.13
N MET A 91 7.76 0.20 2.87
CA MET A 91 7.06 1.34 2.29
C MET A 91 5.77 1.66 3.05
N PHE A 92 4.93 0.66 3.27
CA PHE A 92 3.68 0.85 4.00
C PHE A 92 3.91 1.12 5.48
N GLY A 93 4.94 0.54 6.08
CA GLY A 93 5.34 0.85 7.45
C GLY A 93 5.76 2.31 7.61
N ALA A 94 6.53 2.85 6.67
CA ALA A 94 6.91 4.25 6.66
C ALA A 94 5.69 5.18 6.51
N VAL A 95 4.75 4.84 5.62
CA VAL A 95 3.49 5.59 5.45
C VAL A 95 2.66 5.55 6.73
N ARG A 96 2.59 4.39 7.43
CA ARG A 96 1.89 4.25 8.72
C ARG A 96 2.51 5.11 9.82
N ALA A 97 3.82 5.28 9.79
CA ALA A 97 4.53 6.10 10.78
C ALA A 97 4.30 7.61 10.59
N GLY A 98 3.71 8.01 9.47
CA GLY A 98 3.38 9.41 9.17
C GLY A 98 4.38 10.11 8.28
#